data_444c711564b83b5da677b5cd18f01c21
#
_entry.id   444c711564b83b5da677b5cd18f01c21
#
_cell.length_a   1.000
_cell.length_b   1.000
_cell.length_c   1.000
_cell.angle_alpha   90.00
_cell.angle_beta   90.00
_cell.angle_gamma   90.00
#
_symmetry.space_group_name_H-M   'P 1'
#
loop_
_entity.id
_entity.type
_entity.pdbx_description
1 polymer ?
#
loop_
_entity_poly.entity_id
_entity_poly.type
_entity_poly.pdbx_seq_one_letter_code
_entity_poly.pdbx_strand_id
1 'polypeptide(L)'
;MRNRIIQLLCLLIIFSCQRNDIDVFNGANTNLSKLNGKWIVINYWADWCAPCIKEIPELNEFAKENTDLYVYTFNFDELEKKDLALVAKKFNIKTPSLISHPREIWGIQTPPAVPATFFINPNGEVVLSLFRPQTKDTLNNILFDLKESL
;
A
#
# COMPACT_ATOMS: atom_id res chain seq x y z
N MET A 1 -53.61 -3.20 -4.81
CA MET A 1 -52.60 -2.93 -5.83
C MET A 1 -51.57 -1.86 -5.38
N ARG A 2 -51.97 -0.86 -4.58
CA ARG A 2 -51.11 0.24 -4.13
C ARG A 2 -49.91 -0.20 -3.17
N ASN A 3 -50.09 -1.25 -2.35
CA ASN A 3 -49.06 -1.73 -1.46
C ASN A 3 -47.94 -2.59 -2.11
N ARG A 4 -48.21 -3.18 -3.28
CA ARG A 4 -47.21 -3.96 -4.02
C ARG A 4 -46.23 -3.09 -4.81
N ILE A 5 -46.62 -1.89 -5.19
CA ILE A 5 -45.77 -0.93 -5.90
C ILE A 5 -44.76 -0.29 -4.96
N ILE A 6 -45.14 -0.04 -3.70
CA ILE A 6 -44.25 0.52 -2.67
C ILE A 6 -43.16 -0.49 -2.25
N GLN A 7 -43.48 -1.77 -2.22
CA GLN A 7 -42.47 -2.83 -1.92
C GLN A 7 -41.47 -3.03 -3.06
N LEU A 8 -41.83 -2.80 -4.31
CA LEU A 8 -40.88 -2.86 -5.44
C LEU A 8 -39.90 -1.66 -5.48
N LEU A 9 -40.35 -0.50 -5.00
CA LEU A 9 -39.52 0.72 -5.01
C LEU A 9 -38.40 0.71 -3.94
N CYS A 10 -38.57 -0.06 -2.85
CA CYS A 10 -37.56 -0.18 -1.78
C CYS A 10 -36.42 -1.13 -2.12
N LEU A 11 -36.50 -1.92 -3.19
CA LEU A 11 -35.46 -2.90 -3.55
C LEU A 11 -34.36 -2.35 -4.47
N LEU A 12 -34.43 -1.08 -4.84
CA LEU A 12 -33.54 -0.47 -5.85
C LEU A 12 -32.40 0.41 -5.28
N ILE A 13 -32.17 0.42 -3.96
CA ILE A 13 -31.25 1.41 -3.35
C ILE A 13 -30.00 0.80 -2.69
N ILE A 14 -29.54 -0.37 -3.07
CA ILE A 14 -28.27 -0.88 -2.50
C ILE A 14 -27.28 -1.36 -3.57
N PHE A 15 -27.12 -0.62 -4.66
CA PHE A 15 -25.87 -0.62 -5.40
C PHE A 15 -25.06 0.59 -4.97
N SER A 16 -24.53 0.53 -3.75
CA SER A 16 -23.41 1.39 -3.35
C SER A 16 -22.23 0.98 -4.22
N CYS A 17 -22.01 1.69 -5.30
CA CYS A 17 -20.81 1.57 -6.10
C CYS A 17 -19.65 1.98 -5.18
N GLN A 18 -18.94 1.01 -4.61
CA GLN A 18 -17.77 1.26 -3.80
C GLN A 18 -16.71 1.90 -4.70
N ARG A 19 -16.52 3.21 -4.56
CA ARG A 19 -15.51 3.96 -5.30
C ARG A 19 -14.14 3.45 -4.88
N ASN A 20 -13.31 3.08 -5.84
CA ASN A 20 -11.88 2.90 -5.58
C ASN A 20 -11.28 4.31 -5.55
N ASP A 21 -10.85 4.74 -4.37
CA ASP A 21 -10.29 6.06 -4.09
C ASP A 21 -8.77 6.03 -3.84
N ILE A 22 -8.16 4.85 -3.97
CA ILE A 22 -6.71 4.63 -3.90
C ILE A 22 -6.23 4.08 -5.24
N ASP A 23 -5.52 4.93 -5.97
CA ASP A 23 -4.94 4.57 -7.25
C ASP A 23 -3.62 3.83 -7.06
N VAL A 24 -3.47 2.72 -7.80
CA VAL A 24 -2.30 1.84 -7.74
C VAL A 24 -1.75 1.59 -9.14
N PHE A 25 -0.44 1.71 -9.29
CA PHE A 25 0.30 1.28 -10.49
C PHE A 25 0.75 -0.18 -10.31
N ASN A 26 0.64 -0.98 -11.37
CA ASN A 26 0.99 -2.39 -11.39
C ASN A 26 0.25 -3.23 -10.34
N GLY A 27 -1.01 -2.85 -10.07
CA GLY A 27 -1.91 -3.52 -9.14
C GLY A 27 -3.34 -3.06 -9.35
N ALA A 28 -4.29 -3.68 -8.66
CA ALA A 28 -5.69 -3.25 -8.67
C ALA A 28 -5.87 -2.01 -7.80
N ASN A 29 -6.60 -1.01 -8.32
CA ASN A 29 -7.05 0.11 -7.50
C ASN A 29 -7.90 -0.41 -6.33
N THR A 30 -7.79 0.24 -5.19
CA THR A 30 -8.40 -0.22 -3.94
C THR A 30 -9.08 0.94 -3.21
N ASN A 31 -9.55 0.69 -2.00
CA ASN A 31 -10.08 1.69 -1.07
C ASN A 31 -9.85 1.26 0.37
N LEU A 32 -10.01 2.18 1.31
CA LEU A 32 -9.78 1.92 2.73
C LEU A 32 -10.64 0.76 3.28
N SER A 33 -11.88 0.57 2.78
CA SER A 33 -12.73 -0.50 3.29
C SER A 33 -12.22 -1.89 2.92
N LYS A 34 -11.53 -2.05 1.79
CA LYS A 34 -10.86 -3.32 1.39
C LYS A 34 -9.58 -3.57 2.17
N LEU A 35 -8.91 -2.50 2.60
CA LEU A 35 -7.66 -2.56 3.35
C LEU A 35 -7.90 -2.73 4.86
N ASN A 36 -9.10 -2.43 5.34
CA ASN A 36 -9.46 -2.56 6.75
C ASN A 36 -9.29 -4.01 7.24
N GLY A 37 -8.75 -4.17 8.43
CA GLY A 37 -8.46 -5.49 9.02
C GLY A 37 -7.22 -6.17 8.45
N LYS A 38 -6.42 -5.48 7.63
CA LYS A 38 -5.19 -6.00 7.01
C LYS A 38 -3.97 -5.19 7.44
N TRP A 39 -2.87 -5.89 7.59
CA TRP A 39 -1.57 -5.24 7.68
C TRP A 39 -1.17 -4.64 6.34
N ILE A 40 -0.54 -3.47 6.38
CA ILE A 40 -0.06 -2.77 5.18
C ILE A 40 1.39 -2.35 5.44
N VAL A 41 2.25 -2.58 4.45
CA VAL A 41 3.64 -2.10 4.46
C VAL A 41 3.83 -1.17 3.28
N ILE A 42 4.35 0.03 3.52
CA ILE A 42 4.64 1.02 2.48
C ILE A 42 6.11 1.36 2.52
N ASN A 43 6.81 1.12 1.40
CA ASN A 43 8.20 1.49 1.22
C ASN A 43 8.33 2.71 0.30
N TYR A 44 8.90 3.79 0.84
CA TYR A 44 9.27 4.99 0.09
C TYR A 44 10.66 4.81 -0.52
N TRP A 45 10.77 5.07 -1.81
CA TRP A 45 11.99 4.91 -2.57
C TRP A 45 12.14 6.00 -3.64
N ALA A 46 13.35 6.15 -4.21
CA ALA A 46 13.59 7.00 -5.35
C ALA A 46 14.61 6.34 -6.30
N ASP A 47 14.59 6.69 -7.57
CA ASP A 47 15.47 6.13 -8.60
C ASP A 47 16.94 6.60 -8.49
N TRP A 48 17.17 7.74 -7.85
CA TRP A 48 18.50 8.25 -7.49
C TRP A 48 19.05 7.68 -6.16
N CYS A 49 18.22 6.95 -5.40
CA CYS A 49 18.57 6.40 -4.08
C CYS A 49 19.24 5.03 -4.23
N ALA A 50 20.56 4.97 -4.27
CA ALA A 50 21.30 3.72 -4.42
C ALA A 50 20.99 2.65 -3.35
N PRO A 51 20.84 2.96 -2.04
CA PRO A 51 20.41 1.98 -1.05
C PRO A 51 18.97 1.49 -1.27
N CYS A 52 18.04 2.33 -1.77
CA CYS A 52 16.69 1.91 -2.12
C CYS A 52 16.71 0.84 -3.23
N ILE A 53 17.51 1.06 -4.27
CA ILE A 53 17.63 0.12 -5.39
C ILE A 53 18.16 -1.25 -4.93
N LYS A 54 19.08 -1.26 -3.96
CA LYS A 54 19.59 -2.50 -3.37
C LYS A 54 18.55 -3.24 -2.51
N GLU A 55 17.60 -2.52 -1.93
CA GLU A 55 16.52 -3.08 -1.10
C GLU A 55 15.38 -3.69 -1.94
N ILE A 56 15.18 -3.24 -3.19
CA ILE A 56 14.06 -3.69 -4.04
C ILE A 56 13.94 -5.23 -4.14
N PRO A 57 15.00 -6.00 -4.37
CA PRO A 57 14.91 -7.47 -4.41
C PRO A 57 14.36 -8.07 -3.10
N GLU A 58 14.81 -7.55 -1.97
CA GLU A 58 14.39 -7.97 -0.63
C GLU A 58 12.89 -7.68 -0.41
N LEU A 59 12.46 -6.48 -0.80
CA LEU A 59 11.05 -6.08 -0.72
C LEU A 59 10.15 -6.91 -1.64
N ASN A 60 10.61 -7.22 -2.85
CA ASN A 60 9.87 -8.08 -3.78
C ASN A 60 9.66 -9.49 -3.20
N GLU A 61 10.69 -10.10 -2.60
CA GLU A 61 10.60 -11.43 -1.98
C GLU A 61 9.75 -11.38 -0.70
N PHE A 62 9.88 -10.34 0.12
CA PHE A 62 9.01 -10.13 1.28
C PHE A 62 7.53 -10.06 0.88
N ALA A 63 7.19 -9.28 -0.15
CA ALA A 63 5.83 -9.16 -0.64
C ALA A 63 5.28 -10.49 -1.20
N LYS A 64 6.12 -11.28 -1.86
CA LYS A 64 5.77 -12.58 -2.42
C LYS A 64 5.47 -13.62 -1.34
N GLU A 65 6.23 -13.60 -0.24
CA GLU A 65 6.06 -14.53 0.88
C GLU A 65 4.84 -14.19 1.77
N ASN A 66 4.46 -12.90 1.84
CA ASN A 66 3.43 -12.39 2.74
C ASN A 66 2.16 -11.98 1.98
N THR A 67 1.40 -12.96 1.49
CA THR A 67 0.18 -12.72 0.69
C THR A 67 -1.06 -12.35 1.50
N ASP A 68 -0.98 -12.41 2.83
CA ASP A 68 -2.05 -12.08 3.77
C ASP A 68 -2.10 -10.57 4.13
N LEU A 69 -1.09 -9.81 3.70
CA LEU A 69 -0.99 -8.37 3.88
C LEU A 69 -0.81 -7.62 2.55
N TYR A 70 -0.91 -6.31 2.59
CA TYR A 70 -0.64 -5.46 1.43
C TYR A 70 0.75 -4.84 1.52
N VAL A 71 1.57 -5.05 0.50
CA VAL A 71 2.87 -4.39 0.36
C VAL A 71 2.81 -3.44 -0.82
N TYR A 72 3.14 -2.19 -0.59
CA TYR A 72 3.18 -1.15 -1.61
C TYR A 72 4.54 -0.45 -1.62
N THR A 73 4.91 0.05 -2.78
CA THR A 73 5.95 1.06 -2.91
C THR A 73 5.31 2.44 -3.11
N PHE A 74 6.03 3.50 -2.79
CA PHE A 74 5.67 4.86 -3.16
C PHE A 74 6.93 5.61 -3.61
N ASN A 75 6.88 6.20 -4.80
CA ASN A 75 8.02 6.97 -5.30
C ASN A 75 8.08 8.32 -4.59
N PHE A 76 9.24 8.65 -4.02
CA PHE A 76 9.45 9.87 -3.24
C PHE A 76 9.25 11.15 -4.06
N ASP A 77 9.61 11.12 -5.34
CA ASP A 77 9.48 12.24 -6.26
C ASP A 77 8.09 12.32 -6.93
N GLU A 78 7.14 11.46 -6.50
CA GLU A 78 5.75 11.44 -6.97
C GLU A 78 5.62 11.33 -8.50
N LEU A 79 6.43 10.47 -9.10
CA LEU A 79 6.46 10.27 -10.54
C LEU A 79 5.09 9.92 -11.10
N GLU A 80 4.74 10.53 -12.23
CA GLU A 80 3.55 10.16 -12.99
C GLU A 80 3.63 8.70 -13.47
N LYS A 81 2.46 8.06 -13.72
CA LYS A 81 2.37 6.64 -14.11
C LYS A 81 3.31 6.25 -15.24
N LYS A 82 3.52 7.13 -16.23
CA LYS A 82 4.37 6.86 -17.39
C LYS A 82 5.84 6.72 -16.97
N ASP A 83 6.34 7.65 -16.19
CA ASP A 83 7.74 7.67 -15.76
C ASP A 83 7.99 6.62 -14.69
N LEU A 84 7.03 6.43 -13.77
CA LEU A 84 7.05 5.35 -12.80
C LEU A 84 7.15 3.97 -13.48
N ALA A 85 6.45 3.75 -14.60
CA ALA A 85 6.52 2.51 -15.35
C ALA A 85 7.93 2.24 -15.90
N LEU A 86 8.62 3.29 -16.37
CA LEU A 86 9.98 3.17 -16.89
C LEU A 86 10.98 2.81 -15.80
N VAL A 87 10.92 3.50 -14.65
CA VAL A 87 11.83 3.23 -13.52
C VAL A 87 11.51 1.92 -12.82
N ALA A 88 10.24 1.56 -12.67
CA ALA A 88 9.83 0.28 -12.10
C ALA A 88 10.35 -0.90 -12.94
N LYS A 89 10.26 -0.81 -14.28
CA LYS A 89 10.84 -1.79 -15.18
C LYS A 89 12.36 -1.84 -15.07
N LYS A 90 13.03 -0.67 -15.08
CA LYS A 90 14.50 -0.54 -14.99
C LYS A 90 15.05 -1.23 -13.75
N PHE A 91 14.40 -1.08 -12.61
CA PHE A 91 14.86 -1.59 -11.32
C PHE A 91 14.16 -2.89 -10.88
N ASN A 92 13.33 -3.49 -11.76
CA ASN A 92 12.61 -4.75 -11.51
C ASN A 92 11.73 -4.69 -10.25
N ILE A 93 11.01 -3.57 -10.06
CA ILE A 93 10.04 -3.42 -8.98
C ILE A 93 8.79 -4.21 -9.35
N LYS A 94 8.51 -5.29 -8.61
CA LYS A 94 7.35 -6.17 -8.80
C LYS A 94 6.20 -5.81 -7.87
N THR A 95 6.53 -5.19 -6.74
CA THR A 95 5.57 -4.73 -5.74
C THR A 95 4.71 -3.61 -6.33
N PRO A 96 3.38 -3.63 -6.16
CA PRO A 96 2.51 -2.55 -6.59
C PRO A 96 2.92 -1.20 -6.00
N SER A 97 2.79 -0.13 -6.78
CA SER A 97 3.12 1.22 -6.34
C SER A 97 1.87 2.07 -6.15
N LEU A 98 1.75 2.75 -5.03
CA LEU A 98 0.71 3.75 -4.82
C LEU A 98 0.94 4.95 -5.75
N ILE A 99 -0.13 5.43 -6.35
CA ILE A 99 -0.20 6.73 -7.03
C ILE A 99 -0.84 7.75 -6.09
N SER A 100 -1.91 7.33 -5.38
CA SER A 100 -2.48 8.15 -4.32
C SER A 100 -1.48 8.34 -3.19
N HIS A 101 -1.34 9.59 -2.72
CA HIS A 101 -0.31 9.93 -1.74
C HIS A 101 -0.62 9.33 -0.37
N PRO A 102 0.31 8.58 0.27
CA PRO A 102 0.08 7.94 1.58
C PRO A 102 -0.25 8.93 2.72
N ARG A 103 0.14 10.20 2.59
CA ARG A 103 -0.24 11.27 3.54
C ARG A 103 -1.75 11.47 3.58
N GLU A 104 -2.40 11.46 2.40
CA GLU A 104 -3.84 11.69 2.29
C GLU A 104 -4.66 10.51 2.82
N ILE A 105 -4.08 9.30 2.79
CA ILE A 105 -4.76 8.07 3.15
C ILE A 105 -4.53 7.72 4.63
N TRP A 106 -3.27 7.77 5.09
CA TRP A 106 -2.86 7.33 6.43
C TRP A 106 -2.18 8.40 7.26
N GLY A 107 -2.14 9.66 6.81
CA GLY A 107 -1.47 10.75 7.50
C GLY A 107 0.06 10.62 7.58
N ILE A 108 0.66 9.74 6.77
CA ILE A 108 2.10 9.53 6.75
C ILE A 108 2.80 10.79 6.28
N GLN A 109 3.58 11.42 7.16
CA GLN A 109 4.40 12.56 6.78
C GLN A 109 5.49 12.14 5.81
N THR A 110 5.87 13.02 4.88
CA THR A 110 6.99 12.76 3.96
C THR A 110 8.24 12.44 4.80
N PRO A 111 8.88 11.29 4.58
CA PRO A 111 10.04 10.91 5.38
C PRO A 111 11.21 11.86 5.11
N PRO A 112 12.08 12.09 6.12
CA PRO A 112 13.24 12.99 5.96
C PRO A 112 14.33 12.40 5.05
N ALA A 113 14.28 11.09 4.81
CA ALA A 113 15.22 10.36 3.95
C ALA A 113 14.58 9.09 3.41
N VAL A 114 15.14 8.57 2.31
CA VAL A 114 14.79 7.27 1.72
C VAL A 114 15.99 6.34 1.70
N PRO A 115 15.81 5.01 1.82
CA PRO A 115 14.53 4.32 1.91
C PRO A 115 13.85 4.52 3.27
N ALA A 116 12.53 4.53 3.25
CA ALA A 116 11.73 4.56 4.46
C ALA A 116 10.59 3.55 4.37
N THR A 117 10.41 2.74 5.41
CA THR A 117 9.36 1.72 5.46
C THR A 117 8.41 1.97 6.62
N PHE A 118 7.12 1.98 6.33
CA PHE A 118 6.04 2.21 7.29
C PHE A 118 5.19 0.95 7.42
N PHE A 119 4.92 0.54 8.67
CA PHE A 119 3.99 -0.53 8.99
C PHE A 119 2.69 0.08 9.52
N ILE A 120 1.58 -0.35 8.93
CA ILE A 120 0.23 0.08 9.27
C ILE A 120 -0.54 -1.14 9.77
N ASN A 121 -1.11 -1.05 10.96
CA ASN A 121 -1.85 -2.13 11.59
C ASN A 121 -3.25 -2.31 10.97
N PRO A 122 -3.98 -3.39 11.33
CA PRO A 122 -5.34 -3.63 10.84
C PRO A 122 -6.36 -2.54 11.15
N ASN A 123 -6.08 -1.64 12.11
CA ASN A 123 -6.92 -0.49 12.42
C ASN A 123 -6.62 0.73 11.53
N GLY A 124 -5.62 0.64 10.62
CA GLY A 124 -5.20 1.75 9.76
C GLY A 124 -4.24 2.73 10.42
N GLU A 125 -3.63 2.37 11.54
CA GLU A 125 -2.69 3.21 12.29
C GLU A 125 -1.25 2.88 11.91
N VAL A 126 -0.41 3.90 11.72
CA VAL A 126 1.03 3.74 11.53
C VAL A 126 1.67 3.38 12.86
N VAL A 127 2.14 2.15 12.99
CA VAL A 127 2.71 1.62 14.26
C VAL A 127 4.24 1.58 14.27
N LEU A 128 4.88 1.63 13.10
CA LEU A 128 6.33 1.65 13.00
C LEU A 128 6.80 2.39 11.75
N SER A 129 7.89 3.15 11.87
CA SER A 129 8.57 3.85 10.78
C SER A 129 10.07 3.58 10.85
N LEU A 130 10.64 3.12 9.74
CA LEU A 130 12.06 2.78 9.61
C LEU A 130 12.69 3.66 8.52
N PHE A 131 13.80 4.33 8.82
CA PHE A 131 14.47 5.25 7.90
C PHE A 131 15.85 4.71 7.49
N ARG A 132 15.90 3.45 7.07
CA ARG A 132 17.10 2.75 6.63
C ARG A 132 16.73 1.55 5.78
N PRO A 133 17.64 1.04 4.92
CA PRO A 133 17.39 -0.17 4.14
C PRO A 133 17.06 -1.37 5.02
N GLN A 134 16.15 -2.21 4.57
CA GLN A 134 15.71 -3.43 5.23
C GLN A 134 16.07 -4.65 4.38
N THR A 135 16.28 -5.79 5.03
CA THR A 135 16.30 -7.10 4.37
C THR A 135 14.93 -7.75 4.52
N LYS A 136 14.64 -8.72 3.68
CA LYS A 136 13.44 -9.57 3.79
C LYS A 136 13.28 -10.16 5.19
N ASP A 137 14.37 -10.71 5.74
CA ASP A 137 14.35 -11.34 7.06
C ASP A 137 14.07 -10.32 8.17
N THR A 138 14.64 -9.11 8.07
CA THR A 138 14.35 -8.03 9.02
C THR A 138 12.87 -7.64 8.95
N LEU A 139 12.31 -7.48 7.75
CA LEU A 139 10.89 -7.15 7.57
C LEU A 139 9.98 -8.24 8.14
N ASN A 140 10.31 -9.52 7.92
CA ASN A 140 9.55 -10.66 8.45
C ASN A 140 9.58 -10.71 9.98
N ASN A 141 10.75 -10.52 10.61
CA ASN A 141 10.88 -10.52 12.06
C ASN A 141 10.10 -9.35 12.68
N ILE A 142 10.19 -8.16 12.10
CA ILE A 142 9.43 -6.99 12.56
C ILE A 142 7.92 -7.24 12.45
N LEU A 143 7.47 -7.77 11.31
CA LEU A 143 6.05 -8.07 11.11
C LEU A 143 5.54 -9.10 12.12
N PHE A 144 6.33 -10.13 12.41
CA PHE A 144 6.02 -11.13 13.42
C PHE A 144 5.86 -10.49 14.80
N ASP A 145 6.86 -9.71 15.24
CA ASP A 145 6.83 -9.03 16.54
C ASP A 145 5.63 -8.07 16.68
N LEU A 146 5.32 -7.32 15.60
CA LEU A 146 4.16 -6.42 15.58
C LEU A 146 2.83 -7.17 15.65
N LYS A 147 2.71 -8.34 15.00
CA LYS A 147 1.50 -9.18 15.07
C LYS A 147 1.29 -9.79 16.45
N GLU A 148 2.36 -10.16 17.15
CA GLU A 148 2.30 -10.72 18.52
C GLU A 148 2.01 -9.65 19.58
N SER A 149 2.24 -8.36 19.28
CA SER A 149 2.02 -7.26 20.23
C SER A 149 0.61 -6.66 20.21
N LEU A 150 -0.25 -7.08 19.30
CA LEU A 150 -1.67 -6.65 19.17
C LEU A 150 -2.62 -7.60 19.86
#